data_ee6fc55af99e1bba52f3bf2a17993451
#
_entry.id   ee6fc55af99e1bba52f3bf2a17993451
#
_cell.length_a   1.000
_cell.length_b   1.000
_cell.length_c   1.000
_cell.angle_alpha   90.00
_cell.angle_beta   90.00
_cell.angle_gamma   90.00
#
_symmetry.space_group_name_H-M   'P 1'
#
loop_
_entity.id
_entity.type
_entity.pdbx_description
1 polymer ?
#
loop_
_entity_poly.entity_id
_entity_poly.type
_entity_poly.pdbx_seq_one_letter_code
_entity_poly.pdbx_strand_id
1 'polypeptide(L)'
;PPGAVLAAMKAAGFNVTHVYGLTEVYGPAVVNEWHAAWDKLPAPDQAAKKARQGVRYPVLEALDVLDPETMKPVARDGETMGEVMFRGNIVMKGYLKNPKSTAQAFEGGWFHTGDLAVLEPDRYVKIKDRSKDIIISGGENISSIEVEDALYRHPAVMACAVVAKADPKWGESPVAYVETK
;
A
#
# COMPACT_ATOMS: atom_id res chain seq x y z
N PRO A 1 6.27 -3.40 -4.42
CA PRO A 1 7.72 -3.12 -4.51
C PRO A 1 7.94 -1.62 -4.67
N PRO A 2 9.08 -1.07 -4.16
CA PRO A 2 9.46 0.32 -4.31
C PRO A 2 9.52 0.75 -5.78
N GLY A 3 9.23 2.03 -6.07
CA GLY A 3 9.24 2.57 -7.42
C GLY A 3 10.61 2.44 -8.10
N ALA A 4 11.69 2.58 -7.31
CA ALA A 4 13.07 2.39 -7.80
C ALA A 4 13.32 0.97 -8.33
N VAL A 5 12.79 -0.06 -7.66
CA VAL A 5 12.89 -1.46 -8.10
C VAL A 5 12.13 -1.68 -9.40
N LEU A 6 10.91 -1.16 -9.52
CA LEU A 6 10.13 -1.25 -10.75
C LEU A 6 10.81 -0.57 -11.94
N ALA A 7 11.45 0.58 -11.70
CA ALA A 7 12.23 1.28 -12.72
C ALA A 7 13.45 0.44 -13.18
N ALA A 8 14.18 -0.16 -12.24
CA ALA A 8 15.31 -1.05 -12.54
C ALA A 8 14.88 -2.29 -13.33
N MET A 9 13.77 -2.93 -12.95
CA MET A 9 13.20 -4.06 -13.69
C MET A 9 12.83 -3.68 -15.13
N LYS A 10 12.20 -2.51 -15.30
CA LYS A 10 11.88 -2.00 -16.64
C LYS A 10 13.13 -1.76 -17.48
N ALA A 11 14.18 -1.16 -16.90
CA ALA A 11 15.47 -0.95 -17.57
C ALA A 11 16.14 -2.26 -17.97
N ALA A 12 15.93 -3.34 -17.21
CA ALA A 12 16.38 -4.70 -17.52
C ALA A 12 15.49 -5.43 -18.54
N GLY A 13 14.47 -4.78 -19.11
CA GLY A 13 13.59 -5.33 -20.14
C GLY A 13 12.36 -6.09 -19.63
N PHE A 14 12.08 -6.07 -18.34
CA PHE A 14 10.89 -6.72 -17.79
C PHE A 14 9.63 -5.84 -17.97
N ASN A 15 8.55 -6.46 -18.43
CA ASN A 15 7.22 -5.84 -18.38
C ASN A 15 6.50 -6.26 -17.10
N VAL A 16 6.51 -5.39 -16.10
CA VAL A 16 5.93 -5.66 -14.77
C VAL A 16 4.52 -5.13 -14.70
N THR A 17 3.57 -5.98 -14.30
CA THR A 17 2.23 -5.57 -13.86
C THR A 17 2.19 -5.61 -12.34
N HIS A 18 1.98 -4.46 -11.71
CA HIS A 18 1.83 -4.39 -10.27
C HIS A 18 0.42 -4.83 -9.88
N VAL A 19 0.33 -5.76 -8.93
CA VAL A 19 -0.93 -6.23 -8.37
C VAL A 19 -0.87 -6.21 -6.86
N TYR A 20 -2.04 -6.13 -6.23
CA TYR A 20 -2.16 -6.22 -4.78
C TYR A 20 -3.30 -7.17 -4.41
N GLY A 21 -3.07 -7.95 -3.38
CA GLY A 21 -4.02 -8.87 -2.79
C GLY A 21 -3.41 -9.54 -1.57
N LEU A 22 -4.25 -10.27 -0.84
CA LEU A 22 -3.89 -11.00 0.36
C LEU A 22 -4.41 -12.44 0.24
N THR A 23 -3.94 -13.32 1.12
CA THR A 23 -4.45 -14.69 1.23
C THR A 23 -5.96 -14.70 1.47
N GLU A 24 -6.44 -13.75 2.24
CA GLU A 24 -7.83 -13.55 2.62
C GLU A 24 -8.76 -13.20 1.45
N VAL A 25 -8.22 -12.82 0.29
CA VAL A 25 -8.99 -12.47 -0.91
C VAL A 25 -8.68 -13.36 -2.12
N TYR A 26 -8.01 -14.49 -1.90
CA TYR A 26 -7.76 -15.55 -2.88
C TYR A 26 -7.04 -15.07 -4.16
N GLY A 27 -6.14 -14.13 -4.06
CA GLY A 27 -5.32 -13.66 -5.19
C GLY A 27 -5.38 -12.14 -5.38
N PRO A 28 -5.11 -11.66 -6.61
CA PRO A 28 -5.15 -10.24 -6.89
C PRO A 28 -6.56 -9.66 -6.71
N ALA A 29 -6.68 -8.66 -5.85
CA ALA A 29 -7.90 -7.87 -5.67
C ALA A 29 -7.80 -6.49 -6.34
N VAL A 30 -6.56 -6.04 -6.60
CA VAL A 30 -6.24 -4.76 -7.24
C VAL A 30 -5.17 -4.99 -8.30
N VAL A 31 -5.31 -4.32 -9.43
CA VAL A 31 -4.35 -4.40 -10.55
C VAL A 31 -3.98 -2.99 -11.02
N ASN A 32 -2.71 -2.76 -11.28
CA ASN A 32 -2.25 -1.55 -11.91
C ASN A 32 -2.57 -1.62 -13.41
N GLU A 33 -3.78 -1.20 -13.77
CA GLU A 33 -4.21 -1.08 -15.14
C GLU A 33 -3.38 -0.01 -15.84
N TRP A 34 -2.64 -0.40 -16.88
CA TRP A 34 -1.76 0.52 -17.58
C TRP A 34 -2.48 1.20 -18.74
N HIS A 35 -2.50 2.52 -18.77
CA HIS A 35 -3.07 3.29 -19.87
C HIS A 35 -2.00 3.59 -20.92
N ALA A 36 -2.29 3.31 -22.19
CA ALA A 36 -1.38 3.58 -23.31
C ALA A 36 -0.91 5.05 -23.39
N ALA A 37 -1.71 5.98 -22.89
CA ALA A 37 -1.31 7.40 -22.81
C ALA A 37 -0.08 7.62 -21.91
N TRP A 38 0.15 6.76 -20.94
CA TRP A 38 1.30 6.86 -20.02
C TRP A 38 2.62 6.45 -20.65
N ASP A 39 2.59 5.73 -21.79
CA ASP A 39 3.82 5.40 -22.54
C ASP A 39 4.57 6.64 -23.03
N LYS A 40 3.86 7.75 -23.15
CA LYS A 40 4.42 9.04 -23.60
C LYS A 40 4.99 9.88 -22.47
N LEU A 41 4.79 9.49 -21.21
CA LEU A 41 5.31 10.20 -20.05
C LEU A 41 6.83 10.00 -19.90
N PRO A 42 7.54 10.95 -19.26
CA PRO A 42 8.92 10.73 -18.84
C PRO A 42 9.08 9.48 -17.98
N ALA A 43 10.24 8.83 -18.03
CA ALA A 43 10.48 7.58 -17.30
C ALA A 43 10.20 7.66 -15.78
N PRO A 44 10.53 8.76 -15.06
CA PRO A 44 10.18 8.90 -13.64
C PRO A 44 8.66 8.89 -13.40
N ASP A 45 7.89 9.56 -14.28
CA ASP A 45 6.43 9.62 -14.16
C ASP A 45 5.79 8.26 -14.45
N GLN A 46 6.32 7.53 -15.43
CA GLN A 46 5.91 6.15 -15.70
C GLN A 46 6.18 5.26 -14.48
N ALA A 47 7.34 5.39 -13.82
CA ALA A 47 7.66 4.65 -12.62
C ALA A 47 6.70 5.00 -11.46
N ALA A 48 6.38 6.27 -11.28
CA ALA A 48 5.40 6.71 -10.27
C ALA A 48 4.01 6.13 -10.53
N LYS A 49 3.54 6.12 -11.79
CA LYS A 49 2.26 5.49 -12.16
C LYS A 49 2.28 3.97 -11.92
N LYS A 50 3.40 3.32 -12.22
CA LYS A 50 3.58 1.87 -12.05
C LYS A 50 3.68 1.46 -10.56
N ALA A 51 4.17 2.33 -9.70
CA ALA A 51 4.33 2.05 -8.26
C ALA A 51 3.00 1.98 -7.49
N ARG A 52 1.93 2.55 -8.04
CA ARG A 52 0.58 2.45 -7.44
C ARG A 52 0.07 1.01 -7.54
N GLN A 53 -0.76 0.58 -6.58
CA GLN A 53 -1.38 -0.74 -6.63
C GLN A 53 -2.41 -0.85 -7.75
N GLY A 54 -3.15 0.22 -8.00
CA GLY A 54 -4.05 0.28 -9.15
C GLY A 54 -5.53 0.39 -8.79
N VAL A 55 -6.36 -0.25 -9.60
CA VAL A 55 -7.81 -0.22 -9.50
C VAL A 55 -8.37 -1.59 -9.13
N ARG A 56 -9.63 -1.62 -8.75
CA ARG A 56 -10.38 -2.83 -8.41
C ARG A 56 -10.30 -3.89 -9.54
N TYR A 57 -9.89 -5.10 -9.19
CA TYR A 57 -9.90 -6.22 -10.13
C TYR A 57 -11.34 -6.66 -10.45
N PRO A 58 -11.64 -7.10 -11.68
CA PRO A 58 -13.04 -7.37 -12.11
C PRO A 58 -13.82 -8.36 -11.24
N VAL A 59 -13.14 -9.33 -10.62
CA VAL A 59 -13.79 -10.37 -9.80
C VAL A 59 -14.10 -9.91 -8.36
N LEU A 60 -13.58 -8.77 -7.93
CA LEU A 60 -13.91 -8.16 -6.64
C LEU A 60 -15.15 -7.28 -6.81
N GLU A 61 -16.15 -7.42 -5.94
CA GLU A 61 -17.40 -6.66 -6.04
C GLU A 61 -17.23 -5.18 -5.68
N ALA A 62 -16.52 -4.90 -4.58
CA ALA A 62 -16.25 -3.54 -4.14
C ALA A 62 -14.86 -3.40 -3.52
N LEU A 63 -14.26 -2.24 -3.78
CA LEU A 63 -13.03 -1.73 -3.17
C LEU A 63 -13.26 -0.26 -2.84
N ASP A 64 -12.90 0.13 -1.64
CA ASP A 64 -12.79 1.55 -1.28
C ASP A 64 -11.67 1.76 -0.26
N VAL A 65 -11.30 3.02 -0.05
CA VAL A 65 -10.41 3.44 1.04
C VAL A 65 -11.28 4.20 2.03
N LEU A 66 -11.48 3.60 3.20
CA LEU A 66 -12.39 4.10 4.21
C LEU A 66 -11.60 4.55 5.45
N ASP A 67 -12.12 5.56 6.11
CA ASP A 67 -11.72 5.87 7.49
C ASP A 67 -12.21 4.73 8.40
N PRO A 68 -11.31 4.02 9.11
CA PRO A 68 -11.67 2.82 9.85
C PRO A 68 -12.57 3.09 11.07
N GLU A 69 -12.62 4.33 11.59
CA GLU A 69 -13.46 4.69 12.72
C GLU A 69 -14.88 5.07 12.29
N THR A 70 -14.98 5.83 11.22
CA THR A 70 -16.27 6.35 10.74
C THR A 70 -16.91 5.51 9.64
N MET A 71 -16.15 4.60 9.04
CA MET A 71 -16.54 3.78 7.87
C MET A 71 -16.99 4.62 6.66
N LYS A 72 -16.53 5.86 6.58
CA LYS A 72 -16.81 6.75 5.44
C LYS A 72 -15.65 6.76 4.45
N PRO A 73 -15.93 6.86 3.14
CA PRO A 73 -14.90 7.02 2.13
C PRO A 73 -14.04 8.26 2.39
N VAL A 74 -12.74 8.12 2.25
CA VAL A 74 -11.81 9.25 2.30
C VAL A 74 -11.87 10.09 1.02
N ALA A 75 -11.35 11.31 1.06
CA ALA A 75 -11.22 12.15 -0.12
C ALA A 75 -10.32 11.48 -1.17
N ARG A 76 -10.65 11.70 -2.45
CA ARG A 76 -9.84 11.22 -3.59
C ARG A 76 -8.82 12.28 -4.01
N ASP A 77 -7.97 12.66 -3.08
CA ASP A 77 -6.98 13.75 -3.23
C ASP A 77 -5.54 13.23 -3.34
N GLY A 78 -5.33 11.91 -3.11
CA GLY A 78 -4.01 11.31 -3.07
C GLY A 78 -3.24 11.58 -1.78
N GLU A 79 -3.87 12.21 -0.78
CA GLU A 79 -3.26 12.66 0.47
C GLU A 79 -3.97 12.09 1.70
N THR A 80 -5.32 12.16 1.73
CA THR A 80 -6.11 11.67 2.85
C THR A 80 -6.01 10.16 2.97
N MET A 81 -5.44 9.69 4.07
CA MET A 81 -5.26 8.26 4.35
C MET A 81 -6.52 7.63 4.90
N GLY A 82 -6.74 6.38 4.53
CA GLY A 82 -7.70 5.47 5.12
C GLY A 82 -7.23 4.03 4.95
N GLU A 83 -8.03 3.09 5.41
CA GLU A 83 -7.77 1.66 5.25
C GLU A 83 -8.38 1.15 3.94
N VAL A 84 -7.61 0.34 3.20
CA VAL A 84 -8.14 -0.38 2.03
C VAL A 84 -9.12 -1.43 2.52
N MET A 85 -10.34 -1.39 2.01
CA MET A 85 -11.37 -2.34 2.40
C MET A 85 -12.03 -2.99 1.18
N PHE A 86 -12.38 -4.26 1.35
CA PHE A 86 -12.92 -5.09 0.28
C PHE A 86 -14.29 -5.66 0.60
N ARG A 87 -15.09 -5.89 -0.45
CA ARG A 87 -16.30 -6.73 -0.44
C ARG A 87 -16.33 -7.60 -1.67
N GLY A 88 -16.84 -8.81 -1.52
CA GLY A 88 -17.09 -9.71 -2.64
C GLY A 88 -16.90 -11.18 -2.26
N ASN A 89 -17.32 -12.04 -3.15
CA ASN A 89 -17.26 -13.51 -2.95
C ASN A 89 -15.86 -14.10 -3.08
N ILE A 90 -14.86 -13.34 -3.50
CA ILE A 90 -13.46 -13.75 -3.42
C ILE A 90 -12.86 -13.51 -2.02
N VAL A 91 -13.54 -12.75 -1.16
CA VAL A 91 -13.12 -12.54 0.24
C VAL A 91 -13.42 -13.79 1.06
N MET A 92 -12.49 -14.17 1.92
CA MET A 92 -12.64 -15.34 2.81
C MET A 92 -13.92 -15.29 3.65
N LYS A 93 -14.41 -16.45 4.08
CA LYS A 93 -15.53 -16.54 5.04
C LYS A 93 -15.12 -16.18 6.48
N GLY A 94 -13.84 -16.28 6.79
CA GLY A 94 -13.28 -15.99 8.10
C GLY A 94 -12.06 -16.83 8.43
N TYR A 95 -11.45 -16.53 9.56
CA TYR A 95 -10.30 -17.28 10.10
C TYR A 95 -10.74 -18.56 10.77
N LEU A 96 -10.06 -19.67 10.45
CA LEU A 96 -10.38 -21.01 10.97
C LEU A 96 -10.32 -21.02 12.52
N LYS A 97 -11.43 -21.45 13.15
CA LYS A 97 -11.59 -21.54 14.60
C LYS A 97 -11.26 -20.25 15.38
N ASN A 98 -11.35 -19.09 14.71
CA ASN A 98 -11.09 -17.80 15.33
C ASN A 98 -12.23 -16.80 15.04
N PRO A 99 -13.40 -16.96 15.70
CA PRO A 99 -14.55 -16.09 15.48
C PRO A 99 -14.30 -14.64 15.89
N LYS A 100 -13.45 -14.41 16.90
CA LYS A 100 -13.11 -13.07 17.37
C LYS A 100 -12.36 -12.28 16.28
N SER A 101 -11.29 -12.82 15.74
CA SER A 101 -10.55 -12.16 14.67
C SER A 101 -11.37 -12.04 13.39
N THR A 102 -12.25 -13.02 13.12
CA THR A 102 -13.19 -12.93 11.99
C THR A 102 -14.15 -11.74 12.15
N ALA A 103 -14.77 -11.58 13.33
CA ALA A 103 -15.66 -10.47 13.58
C ALA A 103 -14.96 -9.10 13.42
N GLN A 104 -13.74 -8.99 13.92
CA GLN A 104 -12.92 -7.77 13.76
C GLN A 104 -12.59 -7.50 12.29
N ALA A 105 -12.18 -8.53 11.54
CA ALA A 105 -11.81 -8.38 10.13
C ALA A 105 -12.99 -8.01 9.22
N PHE A 106 -14.24 -8.18 9.67
CA PHE A 106 -15.47 -7.88 8.91
C PHE A 106 -16.33 -6.80 9.57
N GLU A 107 -15.75 -5.99 10.42
CA GLU A 107 -16.48 -4.89 11.07
C GLU A 107 -17.10 -3.96 10.01
N GLY A 108 -18.28 -3.41 10.28
CA GLY A 108 -19.01 -2.56 9.34
C GLY A 108 -19.38 -3.23 8.01
N GLY A 109 -19.25 -4.57 7.90
CA GLY A 109 -19.60 -5.34 6.69
C GLY A 109 -18.59 -5.18 5.54
N TRP A 110 -17.38 -4.73 5.82
CA TRP A 110 -16.26 -4.72 4.92
C TRP A 110 -15.14 -5.62 5.45
N PHE A 111 -14.35 -6.19 4.57
CA PHE A 111 -13.12 -6.85 4.97
C PHE A 111 -12.03 -5.80 5.14
N HIS A 112 -11.51 -5.69 6.36
CA HIS A 112 -10.41 -4.83 6.75
C HIS A 112 -9.08 -5.48 6.39
N THR A 113 -8.31 -4.84 5.51
CA THR A 113 -7.02 -5.40 5.06
C THR A 113 -5.88 -5.16 6.05
N GLY A 114 -6.00 -4.14 6.90
CA GLY A 114 -4.92 -3.64 7.74
C GLY A 114 -3.89 -2.80 6.98
N ASP A 115 -4.11 -2.52 5.68
CA ASP A 115 -3.21 -1.72 4.86
C ASP A 115 -3.77 -0.31 4.68
N LEU A 116 -2.98 0.71 5.04
CA LEU A 116 -3.32 2.11 4.86
C LEU A 116 -2.95 2.59 3.46
N ALA A 117 -3.84 3.34 2.86
CA ALA A 117 -3.68 3.85 1.50
C ALA A 117 -4.30 5.23 1.33
N VAL A 118 -3.96 5.86 0.22
CA VAL A 118 -4.67 7.01 -0.32
C VAL A 118 -5.36 6.62 -1.62
N LEU A 119 -6.45 7.31 -1.96
CA LEU A 119 -7.14 7.14 -3.22
C LEU A 119 -6.88 8.37 -4.09
N GLU A 120 -6.20 8.17 -5.22
CA GLU A 120 -5.92 9.27 -6.14
C GLU A 120 -7.18 9.70 -6.93
N PRO A 121 -7.19 10.91 -7.52
CA PRO A 121 -8.35 11.42 -8.29
C PRO A 121 -8.79 10.49 -9.43
N ASP A 122 -7.85 9.75 -10.03
CA ASP A 122 -8.09 8.75 -11.07
C ASP A 122 -8.52 7.38 -10.52
N ARG A 123 -8.82 7.30 -9.20
CA ARG A 123 -9.25 6.12 -8.45
C ARG A 123 -8.20 5.02 -8.30
N TYR A 124 -6.94 5.33 -8.53
CA TYR A 124 -5.87 4.39 -8.25
C TYR A 124 -5.55 4.39 -6.75
N VAL A 125 -5.54 3.21 -6.17
CA VAL A 125 -5.09 3.00 -4.80
C VAL A 125 -3.57 3.08 -4.76
N LYS A 126 -3.04 3.80 -3.79
CA LYS A 126 -1.62 3.84 -3.46
C LYS A 126 -1.44 3.51 -1.98
N ILE A 127 -0.96 2.31 -1.70
CA ILE A 127 -0.66 1.87 -0.33
C ILE A 127 0.49 2.70 0.21
N LYS A 128 0.31 3.15 1.44
CA LYS A 128 1.30 3.92 2.19
C LYS A 128 2.06 3.04 3.16
N ASP A 129 1.34 2.27 3.98
CA ASP A 129 1.93 1.33 4.94
C ASP A 129 0.87 0.37 5.49
N ARG A 130 1.27 -0.54 6.38
CA ARG A 130 0.34 -1.25 7.23
C ARG A 130 -0.04 -0.41 8.44
N SER A 131 -1.28 -0.55 8.90
CA SER A 131 -1.78 0.21 10.06
C SER A 131 -0.93 0.00 11.33
N LYS A 132 -0.34 -1.20 11.48
CA LYS A 132 0.53 -1.55 12.61
C LYS A 132 2.01 -1.21 12.40
N ASP A 133 2.42 -0.86 11.20
CA ASP A 133 3.82 -0.58 10.83
C ASP A 133 4.05 0.93 10.60
N ILE A 134 2.97 1.74 10.55
CA ILE A 134 3.08 3.19 10.51
C ILE A 134 3.79 3.69 11.77
N ILE A 135 4.76 4.58 11.60
CA ILE A 135 5.56 5.13 12.69
C ILE A 135 4.95 6.44 13.13
N ILE A 136 4.53 6.54 14.41
CA ILE A 136 3.88 7.73 14.94
C ILE A 136 4.93 8.57 15.70
N SER A 137 5.49 9.57 15.04
CA SER A 137 6.55 10.41 15.56
C SER A 137 6.05 11.84 15.80
N GLY A 138 5.97 12.25 17.05
CA GLY A 138 5.50 13.61 17.41
C GLY A 138 4.08 13.93 16.94
N GLY A 139 3.24 12.93 16.75
CA GLY A 139 1.88 13.07 16.22
C GLY A 139 1.77 13.01 14.69
N GLU A 140 2.88 12.87 13.98
CA GLU A 140 2.93 12.70 12.53
C GLU A 140 3.03 11.22 12.15
N ASN A 141 2.29 10.82 11.13
CA ASN A 141 2.31 9.47 10.57
C ASN A 141 3.42 9.37 9.52
N ILE A 142 4.45 8.59 9.81
CA ILE A 142 5.59 8.35 8.91
C ILE A 142 5.45 6.95 8.31
N SER A 143 5.37 6.87 7.00
CA SER A 143 5.39 5.60 6.26
C SER A 143 6.82 5.02 6.25
N SER A 144 6.99 3.81 6.75
CA SER A 144 8.24 3.07 6.65
C SER A 144 8.63 2.85 5.18
N ILE A 145 7.66 2.54 4.34
CA ILE A 145 7.83 2.32 2.88
C ILE A 145 8.33 3.58 2.16
N GLU A 146 7.82 4.77 2.53
CA GLU A 146 8.28 6.03 1.90
C GLU A 146 9.73 6.35 2.26
N VAL A 147 10.13 6.07 3.49
CA VAL A 147 11.53 6.24 3.93
C VAL A 147 12.43 5.22 3.23
N GLU A 148 12.01 3.96 3.14
CA GLU A 148 12.74 2.92 2.41
C GLU A 148 12.90 3.27 0.92
N ASP A 149 11.85 3.77 0.25
CA ASP A 149 11.91 4.17 -1.15
C ASP A 149 12.92 5.32 -1.37
N ALA A 150 13.00 6.25 -0.42
CA ALA A 150 14.01 7.31 -0.46
C ALA A 150 15.43 6.77 -0.31
N LEU A 151 15.64 5.80 0.60
CA LEU A 151 16.95 5.16 0.81
C LEU A 151 17.39 4.33 -0.39
N TYR A 152 16.48 3.59 -1.02
CA TYR A 152 16.78 2.78 -2.22
C TYR A 152 17.25 3.61 -3.43
N ARG A 153 16.99 4.92 -3.45
CA ARG A 153 17.52 5.82 -4.51
C ARG A 153 19.02 6.07 -4.38
N HIS A 154 19.60 5.79 -3.21
CA HIS A 154 21.04 5.96 -3.02
C HIS A 154 21.83 4.81 -3.66
N PRO A 155 22.83 5.07 -4.52
CA PRO A 155 23.52 4.04 -5.31
C PRO A 155 24.27 2.99 -4.47
N ALA A 156 24.67 3.32 -3.25
CA ALA A 156 25.38 2.41 -2.35
C ALA A 156 24.43 1.51 -1.53
N VAL A 157 23.11 1.72 -1.55
CA VAL A 157 22.16 0.90 -0.82
C VAL A 157 21.85 -0.36 -1.62
N MET A 158 22.03 -1.53 -1.01
CA MET A 158 21.64 -2.82 -1.55
C MET A 158 20.27 -3.25 -1.01
N ALA A 159 20.10 -3.17 0.31
CA ALA A 159 18.84 -3.43 0.98
C ALA A 159 18.64 -2.48 2.17
N CYS A 160 17.39 -2.17 2.50
CA CYS A 160 17.06 -1.43 3.71
C CYS A 160 15.71 -1.87 4.28
N ALA A 161 15.56 -1.68 5.59
CA ALA A 161 14.32 -1.83 6.32
C ALA A 161 14.19 -0.69 7.32
N VAL A 162 12.99 -0.11 7.43
CA VAL A 162 12.69 0.97 8.36
C VAL A 162 11.65 0.48 9.37
N VAL A 163 11.92 0.69 10.65
CA VAL A 163 11.06 0.26 11.76
C VAL A 163 10.90 1.37 12.79
N ALA A 164 9.81 1.31 13.54
CA ALA A 164 9.61 2.16 14.69
C ALA A 164 10.56 1.78 15.83
N LYS A 165 11.12 2.78 16.49
CA LYS A 165 11.83 2.64 17.76
C LYS A 165 11.21 3.58 18.79
N ALA A 166 10.92 3.08 19.98
CA ALA A 166 10.42 3.90 21.08
C ALA A 166 11.35 5.09 21.36
N ASP A 167 10.79 6.28 21.46
CA ASP A 167 11.48 7.55 21.68
C ASP A 167 10.81 8.32 22.81
N PRO A 168 11.55 8.73 23.87
CA PRO A 168 10.97 9.41 25.04
C PRO A 168 10.35 10.77 24.72
N LYS A 169 10.80 11.43 23.65
CA LYS A 169 10.34 12.78 23.25
C LYS A 169 9.23 12.72 22.22
N TRP A 170 9.36 11.82 21.24
CA TRP A 170 8.52 11.78 20.06
C TRP A 170 7.51 10.63 20.07
N GLY A 171 7.52 9.75 21.11
CA GLY A 171 6.77 8.50 21.16
C GLY A 171 7.48 7.41 20.37
N GLU A 172 7.63 7.61 19.08
CA GLU A 172 8.42 6.76 18.19
C GLU A 172 9.34 7.59 17.32
N SER A 173 10.43 6.96 16.85
CA SER A 173 11.34 7.51 15.85
C SER A 173 11.64 6.46 14.79
N PRO A 174 11.71 6.82 13.49
CA PRO A 174 12.10 5.88 12.44
C PRO A 174 13.59 5.51 12.57
N VAL A 175 13.87 4.22 12.49
CA VAL A 175 15.23 3.68 12.45
C VAL A 175 15.40 2.85 11.19
N ALA A 176 16.41 3.20 10.39
CA ALA A 176 16.73 2.49 9.17
C ALA A 176 17.89 1.51 9.40
N TYR A 177 17.69 0.27 9.02
CA TYR A 177 18.76 -0.73 8.86
C TYR A 177 19.14 -0.79 7.39
N VAL A 178 20.41 -0.59 7.08
CA VAL A 178 20.87 -0.46 5.69
C VAL A 178 21.99 -1.44 5.43
N GLU A 179 21.86 -2.21 4.37
CA GLU A 179 22.94 -3.04 3.80
C GLU A 179 23.51 -2.33 2.57
N THR A 180 24.82 -2.20 2.52
CA THR A 180 25.53 -1.56 1.40
C THR A 180 26.05 -2.59 0.41
N LYS A 181 26.24 -2.16 -0.84
CA LYS A 181 26.85 -2.97 -1.90
C LYS A 181 28.32 -3.22 -1.65
#